data_80f44b10d03b6fe6bf6eed1fabc6bb15
#
_entry.id   80f44b10d03b6fe6bf6eed1fabc6bb15
#
_cell.length_a   1.000
_cell.length_b   1.000
_cell.length_c   1.000
_cell.angle_alpha   90.00
_cell.angle_beta   90.00
_cell.angle_gamma   90.00
#
_symmetry.space_group_name_H-M   'P 1'
#
loop_
_entity.id
_entity.type
_entity.pdbx_description
1 polymer ?
#
loop_
_entity_poly.entity_id
_entity_poly.type
_entity_poly.pdbx_seq_one_letter_code
_entity_poly.pdbx_strand_id
1 'polypeptide(L)'
;MWCAASSPGVAKPGIAPPASYTSADCLHCHGKHPGVTADPEVVIDVGEFTESVHGGKVECHECHVGVGLDLQSHKAARDPVDCSRCHGPTPSKVPAQFRGRADSIHQRPREEGSGKVPTCKFCHGTHDILPPDSAASRVSRANIRKTCGECHAQRHSLRGKAAPQTAVEFDRSIHGRVESEPGVVAATCTDCHLPHHPGEPASTHPIRKQDIPGICGKCHNDVYNQYRTTIHGRDLAKGNLDVPACTDCHGEHTIRAPGDKASSVSPAHIVQTCTKCHDNKQLQRRYGLPADRAGTYGKSYHGISNRFGDIRAANCATCHTAHHILPSSDRASSTNPGNLQRTCGKEGCHKGVADKFGIGQVHLAPTAKSESLVYWVGLLYKLMVIGVVAFFCVSIALDVTKRIVLRLTSGGDSR
;
A
#
# COMPACT_ATOMS: atom_id res chain seq x y z
N MET A 1 32.41 -0.11 35.63
CA MET A 1 32.87 -1.19 36.54
C MET A 1 34.21 -1.69 36.05
N TRP A 2 35.14 -1.71 36.84
CA TRP A 2 36.59 -1.77 36.88
C TRP A 2 37.24 -2.82 36.00
N CYS A 3 38.04 -2.41 34.99
CA CYS A 3 39.25 -3.17 34.64
C CYS A 3 40.27 -2.94 35.79
N ALA A 4 40.08 -3.63 36.88
CA ALA A 4 41.01 -3.59 37.98
C ALA A 4 42.01 -4.74 37.83
N ALA A 5 43.11 -4.48 37.17
CA ALA A 5 44.33 -5.21 37.47
C ALA A 5 44.90 -4.64 38.75
N SER A 6 44.73 -5.34 39.84
CA SER A 6 45.32 -5.04 41.15
C SER A 6 46.82 -5.02 41.09
N SER A 7 47.43 -3.89 41.30
CA SER A 7 48.69 -3.71 42.02
C SER A 7 48.84 -2.26 42.46
N PRO A 8 49.06 -1.97 43.74
CA PRO A 8 49.35 -0.62 44.21
C PRO A 8 50.86 -0.37 44.08
N GLY A 9 51.23 0.68 43.47
CA GLY A 9 52.61 1.15 43.64
C GLY A 9 53.18 1.87 42.43
N VAL A 10 53.53 3.11 42.70
CA VAL A 10 54.43 3.98 41.95
C VAL A 10 53.80 4.77 40.83
N ALA A 11 53.44 6.03 41.15
CA ALA A 11 53.27 7.08 40.17
C ALA A 11 54.52 7.19 39.31
N LYS A 12 54.45 6.80 38.04
CA LYS A 12 55.48 7.11 37.06
C LYS A 12 55.25 8.52 36.52
N PRO A 13 56.33 9.31 36.30
CA PRO A 13 56.21 10.67 35.80
C PRO A 13 55.63 10.67 34.38
N GLY A 14 54.73 11.59 34.19
CA GLY A 14 54.04 12.02 33.00
C GLY A 14 54.53 11.50 31.63
N ILE A 15 53.91 10.42 31.16
CA ILE A 15 53.86 10.18 29.74
C ILE A 15 52.67 10.99 29.23
N ALA A 16 52.95 12.00 28.41
CA ALA A 16 51.90 12.70 27.67
C ALA A 16 51.05 11.65 26.98
N PRO A 17 49.70 11.73 27.02
CA PRO A 17 48.85 10.74 26.36
C PRO A 17 49.21 10.69 24.85
N PRO A 18 49.27 9.50 24.23
CA PRO A 18 49.45 9.41 22.78
C PRO A 18 48.41 10.26 22.10
N ALA A 19 48.80 10.96 21.05
CA ALA A 19 47.98 11.96 20.36
C ALA A 19 46.68 11.42 19.73
N SER A 20 46.47 10.10 19.71
CA SER A 20 45.24 9.46 19.27
C SER A 20 45.15 8.04 19.82
N TYR A 21 44.04 7.72 20.47
CA TYR A 21 43.68 6.33 20.76
C TYR A 21 43.06 5.68 19.52
N THR A 22 43.45 4.44 19.28
CA THR A 22 42.89 3.63 18.20
C THR A 22 41.69 2.78 18.68
N SER A 23 40.90 2.29 17.80
CA SER A 23 39.84 1.34 18.14
C SER A 23 40.34 0.09 18.85
N ALA A 24 41.60 -0.33 18.60
CA ALA A 24 42.22 -1.46 19.28
C ALA A 24 42.41 -1.19 20.79
N ASP A 25 42.75 0.04 21.16
CA ASP A 25 42.90 0.44 22.58
C ASP A 25 41.56 0.37 23.30
N CYS A 26 40.47 0.78 22.66
CA CYS A 26 39.13 0.70 23.22
C CYS A 26 38.66 -0.77 23.32
N LEU A 27 38.86 -1.56 22.28
CA LEU A 27 38.45 -2.94 22.24
C LEU A 27 39.18 -3.83 23.23
N HIS A 28 40.33 -3.43 23.73
CA HIS A 28 41.04 -4.15 24.80
C HIS A 28 40.15 -4.30 26.06
N CYS A 29 39.33 -3.31 26.40
CA CYS A 29 38.38 -3.36 27.52
C CYS A 29 36.93 -3.61 27.09
N HIS A 30 36.52 -3.06 25.95
CA HIS A 30 35.13 -3.13 25.45
C HIS A 30 34.89 -4.31 24.48
N GLY A 31 35.93 -5.02 24.05
CA GLY A 31 35.81 -6.20 23.25
C GLY A 31 35.34 -7.43 24.05
N LYS A 32 34.60 -8.32 23.45
CA LYS A 32 34.20 -9.61 24.02
C LYS A 32 35.40 -10.54 24.08
N HIS A 33 35.99 -10.69 25.27
CA HIS A 33 37.12 -11.58 25.52
C HIS A 33 36.82 -12.60 26.64
N PRO A 34 37.42 -13.77 26.65
CA PRO A 34 37.31 -14.69 27.78
C PRO A 34 37.81 -14.02 29.06
N GLY A 35 36.97 -13.95 30.10
CA GLY A 35 37.30 -13.38 31.38
C GLY A 35 36.88 -11.90 31.58
N VAL A 36 36.36 -11.23 30.59
CA VAL A 36 35.72 -9.92 30.74
C VAL A 36 34.30 -10.08 31.28
N THR A 37 34.09 -9.69 32.55
CA THR A 37 32.78 -9.66 33.23
C THR A 37 32.12 -8.29 33.16
N ALA A 38 32.26 -7.60 32.01
CA ALA A 38 31.65 -6.30 31.83
C ALA A 38 30.15 -6.42 31.59
N ASP A 39 29.42 -5.35 31.86
CA ASP A 39 27.99 -5.22 31.57
C ASP A 39 27.74 -5.55 30.10
N PRO A 40 26.80 -6.47 29.77
CA PRO A 40 26.49 -6.85 28.39
C PRO A 40 26.16 -5.66 27.48
N GLU A 41 25.69 -4.56 28.04
CA GLU A 41 25.41 -3.33 27.27
C GLU A 41 26.67 -2.58 26.82
N VAL A 42 27.84 -2.90 27.38
CA VAL A 42 29.11 -2.20 27.15
C VAL A 42 30.09 -3.08 26.34
N VAL A 43 29.79 -4.36 26.17
CA VAL A 43 30.67 -5.31 25.47
C VAL A 43 30.31 -5.36 23.97
N ILE A 44 31.32 -5.18 23.14
CA ILE A 44 31.20 -5.18 21.68
C ILE A 44 31.74 -6.51 21.14
N ASP A 45 31.01 -7.13 20.21
CA ASP A 45 31.57 -8.24 19.44
C ASP A 45 32.57 -7.69 18.44
N VAL A 46 33.83 -8.06 18.62
CA VAL A 46 34.94 -7.54 17.81
C VAL A 46 34.82 -7.99 16.36
N GLY A 47 34.32 -9.21 16.12
CA GLY A 47 34.11 -9.74 14.79
C GLY A 47 33.03 -8.95 14.05
N GLU A 48 31.86 -8.77 14.67
CA GLU A 48 30.75 -8.00 14.11
C GLU A 48 31.17 -6.56 13.79
N PHE A 49 31.91 -5.89 14.69
CA PHE A 49 32.40 -4.55 14.43
C PHE A 49 33.40 -4.53 13.26
N THR A 50 34.34 -5.48 13.22
CA THR A 50 35.37 -5.54 12.14
C THR A 50 34.72 -5.77 10.77
N GLU A 51 33.67 -6.58 10.71
CA GLU A 51 32.91 -6.86 9.47
C GLU A 51 31.96 -5.72 9.10
N SER A 52 31.70 -4.77 10.00
CA SER A 52 30.79 -3.65 9.74
C SER A 52 31.36 -2.69 8.68
N VAL A 53 30.48 -1.86 8.09
CA VAL A 53 30.89 -0.82 7.12
C VAL A 53 31.86 0.21 7.72
N HIS A 54 31.92 0.33 9.03
CA HIS A 54 32.80 1.25 9.77
C HIS A 54 34.07 0.55 10.27
N GLY A 55 34.10 -0.76 10.33
CA GLY A 55 35.26 -1.53 10.78
C GLY A 55 36.53 -1.17 10.02
N GLY A 56 37.59 -0.80 10.73
CA GLY A 56 38.88 -0.40 10.16
C GLY A 56 38.89 0.92 9.38
N LYS A 57 37.78 1.66 9.36
CA LYS A 57 37.63 2.94 8.62
C LYS A 57 37.33 4.13 9.53
N VAL A 58 36.75 3.90 10.70
CA VAL A 58 36.31 4.91 11.65
C VAL A 58 36.75 4.48 13.03
N GLU A 59 37.38 5.38 13.76
CA GLU A 59 37.80 5.13 15.13
C GLU A 59 36.65 5.32 16.13
N CYS A 60 36.68 4.59 17.25
CA CYS A 60 35.60 4.62 18.24
C CYS A 60 35.27 6.03 18.71
N HIS A 61 36.30 6.88 18.95
CA HIS A 61 36.15 8.24 19.41
C HIS A 61 35.53 9.20 18.40
N GLU A 62 35.50 8.85 17.11
CA GLU A 62 34.85 9.66 16.08
C GLU A 62 33.32 9.59 16.19
N CYS A 63 32.78 8.46 16.68
CA CYS A 63 31.36 8.30 16.99
C CYS A 63 31.06 8.65 18.45
N HIS A 64 31.86 8.16 19.37
CA HIS A 64 31.73 8.38 20.81
C HIS A 64 32.45 9.66 21.25
N VAL A 65 31.89 10.79 20.84
CA VAL A 65 32.48 12.11 21.14
C VAL A 65 32.32 12.46 22.61
N GLY A 66 33.37 13.02 23.20
CA GLY A 66 33.36 13.42 24.62
C GLY A 66 33.71 12.29 25.59
N VAL A 67 34.08 11.09 25.08
CA VAL A 67 34.77 10.11 25.91
C VAL A 67 36.14 10.69 26.29
N GLY A 68 36.35 10.93 27.58
CA GLY A 68 37.62 11.44 28.07
C GLY A 68 38.78 10.49 27.74
N LEU A 69 39.91 11.05 27.37
CA LEU A 69 41.10 10.28 26.95
C LEU A 69 41.83 9.60 28.15
N ASP A 70 41.27 9.66 29.33
CA ASP A 70 41.76 8.90 30.50
C ASP A 70 41.12 7.51 30.48
N LEU A 71 41.82 6.52 29.96
CA LEU A 71 41.39 5.13 29.85
C LEU A 71 41.09 4.47 31.20
N GLN A 72 41.53 5.04 32.31
CA GLN A 72 41.29 4.47 33.64
C GLN A 72 40.03 5.01 34.31
N SER A 73 39.59 6.20 33.94
CA SER A 73 38.48 6.87 34.59
C SER A 73 37.50 7.54 33.64
N HIS A 74 37.49 7.20 32.34
CA HIS A 74 36.59 7.82 31.42
C HIS A 74 35.12 7.54 31.80
N LYS A 75 34.34 8.59 31.88
CA LYS A 75 32.90 8.47 32.08
C LYS A 75 32.23 8.06 30.77
N ALA A 76 31.20 7.24 30.88
CA ALA A 76 30.36 6.93 29.73
C ALA A 76 30.02 8.21 28.97
N ALA A 77 30.15 8.14 27.64
CA ALA A 77 29.70 9.23 26.77
C ALA A 77 28.23 9.52 27.09
N ARG A 78 27.95 10.73 27.57
CA ARG A 78 26.55 11.11 27.91
C ARG A 78 25.75 11.45 26.73
N ASP A 79 26.40 11.85 25.63
CA ASP A 79 25.74 12.25 24.42
C ASP A 79 25.49 11.01 23.52
N PRO A 80 24.25 10.83 23.03
CA PRO A 80 23.97 9.79 22.09
C PRO A 80 24.76 10.00 20.80
N VAL A 81 25.25 8.90 20.19
CA VAL A 81 25.95 8.96 18.91
C VAL A 81 25.06 9.61 17.85
N ASP A 82 25.59 10.68 17.25
CA ASP A 82 24.93 11.42 16.18
C ASP A 82 25.51 11.06 14.81
N CYS A 83 24.84 10.15 14.12
CA CYS A 83 25.22 9.71 12.77
C CYS A 83 25.19 10.85 11.75
N SER A 84 24.40 11.90 11.98
CA SER A 84 24.26 13.03 11.05
C SER A 84 25.52 13.87 10.93
N ARG A 85 26.47 13.76 11.84
CA ARG A 85 27.77 14.43 11.78
C ARG A 85 28.56 14.04 10.53
N CYS A 86 28.42 12.78 10.10
CA CYS A 86 29.04 12.27 8.86
C CYS A 86 28.00 12.04 7.76
N HIS A 87 26.85 11.53 8.11
CA HIS A 87 25.77 11.18 7.17
C HIS A 87 24.72 12.28 7.01
N GLY A 88 24.95 13.47 7.53
CA GLY A 88 24.05 14.61 7.41
C GLY A 88 24.01 15.25 6.02
N PRO A 89 23.11 16.22 5.82
CA PRO A 89 22.94 16.90 4.52
C PRO A 89 24.09 17.84 4.18
N THR A 90 24.85 18.30 5.15
CA THR A 90 26.00 19.19 4.95
C THR A 90 27.17 18.44 4.30
N PRO A 91 28.03 19.12 3.52
CA PRO A 91 29.23 18.50 2.96
C PRO A 91 30.04 17.82 4.05
N SER A 92 30.24 16.52 3.91
CA SER A 92 30.99 15.69 4.84
C SER A 92 31.98 14.83 4.06
N LYS A 93 32.87 14.12 4.76
CA LYS A 93 33.78 13.14 4.17
C LYS A 93 33.07 11.97 3.47
N VAL A 94 31.75 11.83 3.67
CA VAL A 94 30.94 10.73 3.16
C VAL A 94 30.29 11.12 1.82
N PRO A 95 30.34 10.26 0.79
CA PRO A 95 29.67 10.48 -0.49
C PRO A 95 28.18 10.82 -0.35
N ALA A 96 27.64 11.62 -1.24
CA ALA A 96 26.27 12.14 -1.17
C ALA A 96 25.20 11.03 -1.05
N GLN A 97 25.41 9.88 -1.70
CA GLN A 97 24.48 8.73 -1.61
C GLN A 97 24.37 8.13 -0.22
N PHE A 98 25.35 8.35 0.65
CA PHE A 98 25.32 7.86 2.03
C PHE A 98 24.91 8.93 3.04
N ARG A 99 24.54 10.12 2.56
CA ARG A 99 24.06 11.20 3.44
C ARG A 99 22.59 10.98 3.74
N GLY A 100 22.29 10.71 5.00
CA GLY A 100 20.91 10.62 5.49
C GLY A 100 20.25 11.99 5.54
N ARG A 101 18.95 12.02 5.72
CA ARG A 101 18.17 13.25 5.75
C ARG A 101 17.48 13.44 7.09
N ALA A 102 17.59 14.65 7.58
CA ALA A 102 16.94 15.09 8.80
C ALA A 102 15.41 15.22 8.69
N ASP A 103 14.85 15.07 7.52
CA ASP A 103 13.45 15.34 7.23
C ASP A 103 12.60 14.09 6.89
N SER A 104 13.12 12.90 7.16
CA SER A 104 12.31 11.67 7.21
C SER A 104 11.15 11.83 8.20
N ILE A 105 10.01 11.21 7.90
CA ILE A 105 8.86 11.16 8.82
C ILE A 105 9.25 10.60 10.20
N HIS A 106 10.27 9.75 10.26
CA HIS A 106 10.81 9.19 11.49
C HIS A 106 11.73 10.16 12.25
N GLN A 107 12.27 11.19 11.60
CA GLN A 107 13.22 12.15 12.19
C GLN A 107 12.61 13.50 12.56
N ARG A 108 11.35 13.74 12.23
CA ARG A 108 10.70 14.99 12.63
C ARG A 108 10.58 15.05 14.14
N PRO A 109 10.92 16.21 14.75
CA PRO A 109 10.58 16.46 16.14
C PRO A 109 9.09 16.20 16.31
N ARG A 110 8.74 15.24 17.13
CA ARG A 110 7.36 15.03 17.50
C ARG A 110 7.06 15.93 18.69
N GLU A 111 5.91 16.59 18.62
CA GLU A 111 5.34 17.25 19.78
C GLU A 111 5.34 16.30 20.98
N GLU A 112 5.66 16.80 22.15
CA GLU A 112 5.74 16.04 23.39
C GLU A 112 4.50 15.10 23.53
N GLY A 113 4.75 13.81 23.71
CA GLY A 113 3.72 12.78 23.86
C GLY A 113 3.48 11.85 22.66
N SER A 114 4.08 12.06 21.51
CA SER A 114 3.98 11.16 20.36
C SER A 114 5.07 10.10 20.38
N GLY A 115 4.74 8.88 20.76
CA GLY A 115 5.53 7.63 20.78
C GLY A 115 6.98 7.59 20.30
N LYS A 116 7.72 6.55 20.62
CA LYS A 116 9.14 6.38 20.29
C LYS A 116 9.36 6.44 18.76
N VAL A 117 10.17 7.40 18.33
CA VAL A 117 10.61 7.51 16.93
C VAL A 117 11.84 6.64 16.75
N PRO A 118 11.91 5.79 15.71
CA PRO A 118 13.13 5.02 15.46
C PRO A 118 14.28 5.94 15.11
N THR A 119 15.44 5.65 15.68
CA THR A 119 16.72 6.32 15.36
C THR A 119 17.44 5.54 14.26
N CYS A 120 18.53 6.10 13.72
CA CYS A 120 19.34 5.42 12.69
C CYS A 120 19.76 4.02 13.14
N LYS A 121 20.18 3.88 14.39
CA LYS A 121 20.60 2.61 14.97
C LYS A 121 19.51 1.55 15.03
N PHE A 122 18.24 1.96 15.11
CA PHE A 122 17.14 1.00 15.14
C PHE A 122 17.03 0.21 13.82
N CYS A 123 17.20 0.89 12.69
CA CYS A 123 17.15 0.26 11.38
C CYS A 123 18.49 -0.35 10.96
N HIS A 124 19.60 0.33 11.22
CA HIS A 124 20.91 -0.05 10.70
C HIS A 124 21.76 -0.88 11.66
N GLY A 125 21.43 -0.95 12.93
CA GLY A 125 22.29 -1.53 13.97
C GLY A 125 23.19 -0.48 14.61
N THR A 126 24.15 -0.94 15.41
CA THR A 126 25.08 -0.08 16.17
C THR A 126 26.52 -0.31 15.75
N HIS A 127 27.12 -1.41 16.22
CA HIS A 127 28.48 -1.79 15.87
C HIS A 127 28.54 -2.84 14.75
N ASP A 128 27.39 -3.42 14.43
CA ASP A 128 27.09 -4.47 13.43
C ASP A 128 26.49 -3.93 12.13
N ILE A 129 26.78 -2.66 11.79
CA ILE A 129 26.17 -2.03 10.60
C ILE A 129 26.72 -2.65 9.33
N LEU A 130 25.89 -3.40 8.63
CA LEU A 130 26.24 -4.07 7.38
C LEU A 130 25.68 -3.32 6.15
N PRO A 131 26.33 -3.44 4.99
CA PRO A 131 25.82 -2.85 3.75
C PRO A 131 24.45 -3.44 3.39
N PRO A 132 23.57 -2.69 2.70
CA PRO A 132 22.19 -3.13 2.41
C PRO A 132 22.10 -4.38 1.53
N ASP A 133 23.11 -4.71 0.76
CA ASP A 133 23.23 -5.90 -0.08
C ASP A 133 23.68 -7.15 0.68
N SER A 134 24.21 -7.00 1.89
CA SER A 134 24.51 -8.14 2.77
C SER A 134 23.22 -8.79 3.26
N ALA A 135 23.10 -10.10 3.10
CA ALA A 135 21.93 -10.86 3.56
C ALA A 135 21.69 -10.73 5.08
N ALA A 136 22.75 -10.54 5.86
CA ALA A 136 22.66 -10.35 7.31
C ALA A 136 22.27 -8.92 7.72
N SER A 137 22.33 -7.94 6.82
CA SER A 137 21.95 -6.55 7.11
C SER A 137 20.49 -6.45 7.50
N ARG A 138 20.18 -5.67 8.56
CA ARG A 138 18.82 -5.38 9.01
C ARG A 138 18.00 -4.65 7.93
N VAL A 139 18.66 -3.92 7.05
CA VAL A 139 18.05 -3.15 5.97
C VAL A 139 18.20 -3.82 4.59
N SER A 140 18.68 -5.06 4.54
CA SER A 140 18.68 -5.86 3.31
C SER A 140 17.24 -6.12 2.82
N ARG A 141 17.10 -6.42 1.54
CA ARG A 141 15.78 -6.79 0.99
C ARG A 141 15.10 -7.90 1.77
N ALA A 142 15.87 -8.90 2.20
CA ALA A 142 15.36 -10.05 2.95
C ALA A 142 14.86 -9.68 4.35
N ASN A 143 15.47 -8.69 4.99
CA ASN A 143 15.21 -8.35 6.39
C ASN A 143 14.37 -7.09 6.58
N ILE A 144 14.29 -6.21 5.58
CA ILE A 144 13.64 -4.89 5.73
C ILE A 144 12.19 -4.98 6.20
N ARG A 145 11.45 -6.00 5.76
CA ARG A 145 10.07 -6.25 6.19
C ARG A 145 9.99 -6.53 7.69
N LYS A 146 10.91 -7.35 8.21
CA LYS A 146 11.00 -7.63 9.66
C LYS A 146 11.34 -6.37 10.42
N THR A 147 12.34 -5.62 9.97
CA THR A 147 12.79 -4.38 10.60
C THR A 147 11.68 -3.32 10.67
N CYS A 148 10.96 -3.09 9.58
CA CYS A 148 9.80 -2.20 9.59
C CYS A 148 8.66 -2.76 10.44
N GLY A 149 8.45 -4.08 10.39
CA GLY A 149 7.40 -4.80 11.10
C GLY A 149 7.51 -4.72 12.61
N GLU A 150 8.70 -4.53 13.17
CA GLU A 150 8.89 -4.36 14.63
C GLU A 150 7.98 -3.27 15.21
N CYS A 151 7.67 -2.23 14.42
CA CYS A 151 6.72 -1.19 14.80
C CYS A 151 5.41 -1.29 14.00
N HIS A 152 5.47 -1.49 12.68
CA HIS A 152 4.31 -1.41 11.79
C HIS A 152 3.44 -2.68 11.76
N ALA A 153 3.84 -3.77 12.41
CA ALA A 153 2.97 -4.92 12.65
C ALA A 153 2.15 -4.80 13.94
N GLN A 154 2.50 -3.90 14.83
CA GLN A 154 1.84 -3.70 16.11
C GLN A 154 0.77 -2.59 16.01
N ARG A 155 -0.33 -2.75 16.76
CA ARG A 155 -1.33 -1.69 16.92
C ARG A 155 -0.80 -0.62 17.87
N HIS A 156 0.14 0.19 17.43
CA HIS A 156 0.53 1.37 18.18
C HIS A 156 -0.47 2.50 17.92
N SER A 157 -0.98 3.09 18.99
CA SER A 157 -1.77 4.31 18.88
C SER A 157 -0.84 5.47 18.49
N LEU A 158 -0.88 5.84 17.22
CA LEU A 158 -0.25 7.07 16.76
C LEU A 158 -1.30 8.19 16.86
N ARG A 159 -1.08 9.15 17.75
CA ARG A 159 -1.99 10.30 17.99
C ARG A 159 -3.43 9.87 18.36
N GLY A 160 -3.58 8.87 19.23
CA GLY A 160 -4.90 8.41 19.68
C GLY A 160 -5.72 7.64 18.63
N LYS A 161 -5.18 7.38 17.45
CA LYS A 161 -5.78 6.51 16.42
C LYS A 161 -5.00 5.22 16.32
N ALA A 162 -5.71 4.08 16.22
CA ALA A 162 -5.06 2.81 15.95
C ALA A 162 -4.28 2.90 14.63
N ALA A 163 -2.97 2.68 14.68
CA ALA A 163 -2.19 2.58 13.47
C ALA A 163 -2.61 1.34 12.68
N PRO A 164 -2.75 1.42 11.37
CA PRO A 164 -3.00 0.24 10.55
C PRO A 164 -1.84 -0.76 10.73
N GLN A 165 -2.16 -2.05 10.78
CA GLN A 165 -1.18 -3.12 10.83
C GLN A 165 -0.56 -3.33 9.43
N THR A 166 0.11 -2.30 8.93
CA THR A 166 0.54 -2.18 7.54
C THR A 166 1.47 -3.31 7.11
N ALA A 167 2.36 -3.75 8.01
CA ALA A 167 3.24 -4.88 7.71
C ALA A 167 2.45 -6.20 7.61
N VAL A 168 1.44 -6.41 8.47
CA VAL A 168 0.57 -7.59 8.41
C VAL A 168 -0.31 -7.58 7.15
N GLU A 169 -0.77 -6.41 6.74
CA GLU A 169 -1.53 -6.24 5.49
C GLU A 169 -0.64 -6.52 4.28
N PHE A 170 0.59 -6.02 4.30
CA PHE A 170 1.58 -6.30 3.25
C PHE A 170 1.88 -7.79 3.12
N ASP A 171 2.02 -8.53 4.23
CA ASP A 171 2.24 -9.98 4.22
C ASP A 171 1.12 -10.75 3.52
N ARG A 172 -0.09 -10.21 3.52
CA ARG A 172 -1.25 -10.77 2.83
C ARG A 172 -1.34 -10.35 1.36
N SER A 173 -0.55 -9.37 0.94
CA SER A 173 -0.50 -8.88 -0.44
C SER A 173 0.18 -9.88 -1.36
N ILE A 174 0.02 -9.69 -2.68
CA ILE A 174 0.75 -10.47 -3.68
C ILE A 174 2.27 -10.27 -3.52
N HIS A 175 2.72 -9.04 -3.25
CA HIS A 175 4.13 -8.73 -3.08
C HIS A 175 4.72 -9.43 -1.86
N GLY A 176 4.03 -9.43 -0.72
CA GLY A 176 4.50 -10.11 0.48
C GLY A 176 4.50 -11.64 0.38
N ARG A 177 3.60 -12.22 -0.43
CA ARG A 177 3.54 -13.68 -0.65
C ARG A 177 4.62 -14.16 -1.61
N VAL A 178 4.82 -13.48 -2.74
CA VAL A 178 5.79 -13.91 -3.76
C VAL A 178 7.24 -13.58 -3.37
N GLU A 179 7.46 -12.73 -2.36
CA GLU A 179 8.80 -12.50 -1.81
C GLU A 179 9.47 -13.79 -1.31
N SER A 180 8.65 -14.77 -0.92
CA SER A 180 9.12 -16.08 -0.47
C SER A 180 9.41 -17.08 -1.60
N GLU A 181 9.12 -16.73 -2.86
CA GLU A 181 9.33 -17.61 -4.01
C GLU A 181 10.75 -17.45 -4.57
N PRO A 182 11.51 -18.55 -4.75
CA PRO A 182 12.86 -18.50 -5.30
C PRO A 182 12.90 -17.85 -6.70
N GLY A 183 13.81 -16.90 -6.88
CA GLY A 183 14.02 -16.24 -8.17
C GLY A 183 13.03 -15.12 -8.50
N VAL A 184 12.06 -14.83 -7.63
CA VAL A 184 11.12 -13.72 -7.81
C VAL A 184 11.61 -12.50 -7.03
N VAL A 185 11.74 -11.37 -7.72
CA VAL A 185 12.04 -10.07 -7.10
C VAL A 185 10.72 -9.35 -6.83
N ALA A 186 10.15 -9.55 -5.65
CA ALA A 186 8.95 -8.85 -5.22
C ALA A 186 9.28 -7.45 -4.67
N ALA A 187 8.31 -6.53 -4.71
CA ALA A 187 8.46 -5.23 -4.06
C ALA A 187 8.53 -5.39 -2.54
N THR A 188 9.37 -4.59 -1.90
CA THR A 188 9.49 -4.48 -0.44
C THR A 188 9.03 -3.10 0.03
N CYS A 189 9.05 -2.85 1.34
CA CYS A 189 8.66 -1.56 1.91
C CYS A 189 9.42 -0.39 1.27
N THR A 190 10.72 -0.56 1.05
CA THR A 190 11.62 0.50 0.55
C THR A 190 11.54 0.74 -0.95
N ASP A 191 10.92 -0.13 -1.71
CA ASP A 191 10.70 0.11 -3.14
C ASP A 191 9.60 1.17 -3.38
N CYS A 192 8.68 1.28 -2.43
CA CYS A 192 7.61 2.27 -2.44
C CYS A 192 7.91 3.44 -1.50
N HIS A 193 8.33 3.15 -0.27
CA HIS A 193 8.64 4.13 0.76
C HIS A 193 10.15 4.36 0.81
N LEU A 194 10.60 5.50 0.29
CA LEU A 194 12.01 5.85 0.36
C LEU A 194 12.35 6.27 1.81
N PRO A 195 13.13 5.48 2.56
CA PRO A 195 13.49 5.82 3.94
C PRO A 195 14.41 7.04 4.00
N HIS A 196 15.16 7.27 2.94
CA HIS A 196 16.06 8.40 2.75
C HIS A 196 15.86 9.00 1.37
N HIS A 197 15.86 10.34 1.29
CA HIS A 197 15.81 11.08 0.03
C HIS A 197 17.12 11.84 -0.16
N PRO A 198 18.07 11.37 -0.97
CA PRO A 198 19.25 12.16 -1.28
C PRO A 198 18.86 13.35 -2.17
N GLY A 199 19.09 14.56 -1.68
CA GLY A 199 19.13 15.77 -2.50
C GLY A 199 17.87 16.60 -2.68
N GLU A 200 16.67 16.17 -2.26
CA GLU A 200 15.46 16.99 -2.38
C GLU A 200 14.86 17.39 -1.01
N PRO A 201 14.22 18.56 -0.90
CA PRO A 201 13.48 18.90 0.30
C PRO A 201 12.42 17.84 0.57
N ALA A 202 12.36 17.34 1.81
CA ALA A 202 11.39 16.32 2.17
C ALA A 202 10.00 16.77 1.73
N SER A 203 9.43 16.01 0.84
CA SER A 203 7.99 16.04 0.78
C SER A 203 7.50 15.54 2.14
N THR A 204 6.83 16.40 2.85
CA THR A 204 6.34 16.18 4.21
C THR A 204 5.25 15.11 4.26
N HIS A 205 5.06 14.40 3.18
CA HIS A 205 3.93 13.52 2.95
C HIS A 205 4.35 12.08 2.69
N PRO A 206 3.47 11.15 3.08
CA PRO A 206 3.39 9.86 2.44
C PRO A 206 3.41 10.06 0.91
N ILE A 207 3.70 9.02 0.18
CA ILE A 207 3.76 9.01 -1.29
C ILE A 207 2.64 9.87 -1.86
N ARG A 208 2.97 10.89 -2.66
CA ARG A 208 1.94 11.73 -3.30
C ARG A 208 1.22 10.88 -4.35
N LYS A 209 -0.09 11.06 -4.46
CA LYS A 209 -0.94 10.31 -5.40
C LYS A 209 -0.39 10.33 -6.84
N GLN A 210 0.12 11.47 -7.27
CA GLN A 210 0.69 11.65 -8.61
C GLN A 210 2.00 10.90 -8.85
N ASP A 211 2.73 10.51 -7.79
CA ASP A 211 3.98 9.77 -7.89
C ASP A 211 3.77 8.25 -7.94
N ILE A 212 2.59 7.78 -7.47
CA ILE A 212 2.25 6.35 -7.38
C ILE A 212 2.45 5.62 -8.72
N PRO A 213 1.95 6.11 -9.87
CA PRO A 213 2.14 5.39 -11.13
C PRO A 213 3.60 5.21 -11.52
N GLY A 214 4.45 6.21 -11.27
CA GLY A 214 5.88 6.12 -11.53
C GLY A 214 6.59 5.12 -10.61
N ILE A 215 6.16 5.02 -9.35
CA ILE A 215 6.69 4.04 -8.38
C ILE A 215 6.35 2.62 -8.84
N CYS A 216 5.09 2.36 -9.15
CA CYS A 216 4.64 1.06 -9.66
C CYS A 216 5.31 0.71 -11.00
N GLY A 217 5.46 1.70 -11.87
CA GLY A 217 6.05 1.58 -13.19
C GLY A 217 7.52 1.14 -13.22
N LYS A 218 8.25 1.25 -12.10
CA LYS A 218 9.64 0.74 -12.01
C LYS A 218 9.71 -0.76 -12.30
N CYS A 219 8.69 -1.51 -11.92
CA CYS A 219 8.58 -2.95 -12.17
C CYS A 219 7.47 -3.27 -13.18
N HIS A 220 6.33 -2.57 -13.12
CA HIS A 220 5.16 -2.76 -13.98
C HIS A 220 5.16 -1.77 -15.16
N ASN A 221 6.26 -1.70 -15.91
CA ASN A 221 6.50 -0.69 -16.94
C ASN A 221 5.45 -0.71 -18.06
N ASP A 222 5.05 -1.89 -18.53
CA ASP A 222 4.06 -2.01 -19.63
C ASP A 222 2.68 -1.48 -19.19
N VAL A 223 2.27 -1.81 -17.96
CA VAL A 223 1.03 -1.33 -17.38
C VAL A 223 1.07 0.18 -17.15
N TYR A 224 2.20 0.70 -16.66
CA TYR A 224 2.41 2.13 -16.51
C TYR A 224 2.30 2.86 -17.86
N ASN A 225 2.93 2.33 -18.91
CA ASN A 225 2.89 2.91 -20.24
C ASN A 225 1.47 2.93 -20.83
N GLN A 226 0.66 1.91 -20.57
CA GLN A 226 -0.76 1.91 -20.92
C GLN A 226 -1.53 2.98 -20.11
N TYR A 227 -1.39 2.95 -18.78
CA TYR A 227 -2.12 3.84 -17.88
C TYR A 227 -1.86 5.32 -18.18
N ARG A 228 -0.60 5.74 -18.36
CA ARG A 228 -0.24 7.15 -18.58
C ARG A 228 -0.85 7.77 -19.85
N THR A 229 -1.29 6.95 -20.81
CA THR A 229 -1.95 7.40 -22.04
C THR A 229 -3.47 7.52 -21.90
N THR A 230 -4.03 7.02 -20.80
CA THR A 230 -5.49 7.04 -20.54
C THR A 230 -5.97 8.41 -20.08
N ILE A 231 -7.28 8.58 -20.03
CA ILE A 231 -7.88 9.79 -19.45
C ILE A 231 -7.48 9.95 -17.98
N HIS A 232 -7.43 8.86 -17.21
CA HIS A 232 -7.04 8.89 -15.80
C HIS A 232 -5.57 9.29 -15.64
N GLY A 233 -4.66 8.65 -16.37
CA GLY A 233 -3.23 8.92 -16.25
C GLY A 233 -2.83 10.31 -16.73
N ARG A 234 -3.41 10.77 -17.84
CA ARG A 234 -3.15 12.14 -18.37
C ARG A 234 -3.62 13.21 -17.40
N ASP A 235 -4.79 13.04 -16.81
CA ASP A 235 -5.32 14.06 -15.90
C ASP A 235 -4.63 14.02 -14.54
N LEU A 236 -4.21 12.84 -14.05
CA LEU A 236 -3.37 12.74 -12.86
C LEU A 236 -2.03 13.47 -13.06
N ALA A 237 -1.41 13.31 -14.22
CA ALA A 237 -0.15 13.99 -14.56
C ALA A 237 -0.30 15.53 -14.63
N LYS A 238 -1.51 16.04 -14.91
CA LYS A 238 -1.85 17.47 -14.84
C LYS A 238 -2.15 17.97 -13.42
N GLY A 239 -2.07 17.08 -12.40
CA GLY A 239 -2.34 17.41 -11.00
C GLY A 239 -3.80 17.24 -10.57
N ASN A 240 -4.66 16.63 -11.37
CA ASN A 240 -6.02 16.32 -10.97
C ASN A 240 -6.04 15.11 -10.03
N LEU A 241 -6.23 15.33 -8.74
CA LEU A 241 -6.24 14.29 -7.71
C LEU A 241 -7.59 13.56 -7.57
N ASP A 242 -8.63 14.00 -8.26
CA ASP A 242 -9.93 13.33 -8.30
C ASP A 242 -9.91 12.05 -9.16
N VAL A 243 -8.95 11.94 -10.09
CA VAL A 243 -8.81 10.74 -10.91
C VAL A 243 -8.03 9.63 -10.18
N PRO A 244 -8.30 8.35 -10.46
CA PRO A 244 -7.66 7.26 -9.74
C PRO A 244 -6.19 7.07 -10.14
N ALA A 245 -5.33 6.82 -9.15
CA ALA A 245 -4.01 6.22 -9.31
C ALA A 245 -4.10 4.68 -9.18
N CYS A 246 -2.98 3.98 -9.29
CA CYS A 246 -2.94 2.51 -9.21
C CYS A 246 -3.57 1.98 -7.93
N THR A 247 -3.28 2.62 -6.79
CA THR A 247 -3.76 2.19 -5.47
C THR A 247 -5.26 2.40 -5.25
N ASP A 248 -5.89 3.33 -5.96
CA ASP A 248 -7.35 3.54 -5.85
C ASP A 248 -8.14 2.31 -6.36
N CYS A 249 -7.54 1.56 -7.29
CA CYS A 249 -8.12 0.32 -7.81
C CYS A 249 -7.58 -0.92 -7.09
N HIS A 250 -6.26 -1.02 -6.90
CA HIS A 250 -5.59 -2.21 -6.40
C HIS A 250 -5.42 -2.26 -4.88
N GLY A 251 -5.66 -1.16 -4.16
CA GLY A 251 -5.30 -0.99 -2.76
C GLY A 251 -3.82 -0.61 -2.59
N GLU A 252 -3.42 -0.40 -1.35
CA GLU A 252 -2.06 0.06 -1.01
C GLU A 252 -1.19 -1.10 -0.50
N HIS A 253 -1.44 -1.54 0.74
CA HIS A 253 -0.68 -2.61 1.38
C HIS A 253 -1.32 -3.99 1.21
N THR A 254 -2.59 -4.06 0.81
CA THR A 254 -3.36 -5.29 0.60
C THR A 254 -3.52 -5.64 -0.88
N ILE A 255 -2.57 -5.27 -1.72
CA ILE A 255 -2.63 -5.54 -3.17
C ILE A 255 -2.74 -7.04 -3.41
N ARG A 256 -3.84 -7.47 -4.08
CA ARG A 256 -4.12 -8.86 -4.37
C ARG A 256 -4.15 -9.12 -5.87
N ALA A 257 -3.78 -10.33 -6.27
CA ALA A 257 -3.91 -10.76 -7.67
C ALA A 257 -5.38 -10.63 -8.13
N PRO A 258 -5.65 -10.30 -9.40
CA PRO A 258 -7.03 -10.19 -9.93
C PRO A 258 -7.85 -11.47 -9.78
N GLY A 259 -7.20 -12.64 -9.74
CA GLY A 259 -7.87 -13.94 -9.51
C GLY A 259 -8.22 -14.22 -8.05
N ASP A 260 -7.68 -13.47 -7.09
CA ASP A 260 -8.05 -13.59 -5.67
C ASP A 260 -9.45 -13.01 -5.47
N LYS A 261 -10.37 -13.80 -4.92
CA LYS A 261 -11.75 -13.38 -4.66
C LYS A 261 -11.87 -12.14 -3.77
N ALA A 262 -10.88 -11.90 -2.89
CA ALA A 262 -10.83 -10.74 -2.03
C ALA A 262 -10.17 -9.50 -2.69
N SER A 263 -9.70 -9.61 -3.93
CA SER A 263 -9.13 -8.49 -4.68
C SER A 263 -10.21 -7.47 -5.05
N SER A 264 -9.93 -6.19 -4.86
CA SER A 264 -10.80 -5.09 -5.29
C SER A 264 -10.97 -5.03 -6.82
N VAL A 265 -10.04 -5.64 -7.56
CA VAL A 265 -10.06 -5.72 -9.03
C VAL A 265 -10.44 -7.12 -9.55
N SER A 266 -10.89 -8.01 -8.66
CA SER A 266 -11.45 -9.30 -9.10
C SER A 266 -12.71 -9.10 -9.92
N PRO A 267 -13.08 -10.07 -10.80
CA PRO A 267 -14.33 -9.99 -11.57
C PRO A 267 -15.57 -9.74 -10.71
N ALA A 268 -15.58 -10.21 -9.46
CA ALA A 268 -16.69 -10.01 -8.53
C ALA A 268 -16.78 -8.57 -7.97
N HIS A 269 -15.64 -7.85 -7.87
CA HIS A 269 -15.58 -6.56 -7.20
C HIS A 269 -15.30 -5.37 -8.12
N ILE A 270 -14.88 -5.61 -9.37
CA ILE A 270 -14.47 -4.54 -10.28
C ILE A 270 -15.57 -3.51 -10.54
N VAL A 271 -16.83 -3.93 -10.58
CA VAL A 271 -17.96 -3.01 -10.74
C VAL A 271 -18.01 -2.03 -9.57
N GLN A 272 -17.91 -2.52 -8.35
CA GLN A 272 -17.91 -1.68 -7.14
C GLN A 272 -16.71 -0.72 -7.14
N THR A 273 -15.54 -1.18 -7.59
CA THR A 273 -14.33 -0.36 -7.65
C THR A 273 -14.48 0.80 -8.64
N CYS A 274 -15.02 0.56 -9.82
CA CYS A 274 -15.27 1.63 -10.79
C CYS A 274 -16.35 2.60 -10.33
N THR A 275 -17.42 2.09 -9.71
CA THR A 275 -18.58 2.91 -9.33
C THR A 275 -18.33 3.80 -8.12
N LYS A 276 -17.28 3.55 -7.33
CA LYS A 276 -16.85 4.50 -6.27
C LYS A 276 -16.74 5.94 -6.79
N CYS A 277 -16.23 6.11 -8.01
CA CYS A 277 -16.08 7.41 -8.65
C CYS A 277 -17.18 7.66 -9.70
N HIS A 278 -17.48 6.67 -10.56
CA HIS A 278 -18.42 6.86 -11.68
C HIS A 278 -19.87 7.00 -11.24
N ASP A 279 -20.24 6.61 -10.01
CA ASP A 279 -21.56 6.91 -9.42
C ASP A 279 -21.54 8.11 -8.44
N ASN A 280 -20.38 8.72 -8.23
CA ASN A 280 -20.28 9.89 -7.39
C ASN A 280 -20.88 11.11 -8.08
N LYS A 281 -22.02 11.59 -7.58
CA LYS A 281 -22.76 12.71 -8.14
C LYS A 281 -21.97 14.03 -8.20
N GLN A 282 -21.01 14.23 -7.30
CA GLN A 282 -20.17 15.43 -7.30
C GLN A 282 -19.16 15.37 -8.46
N LEU A 283 -18.50 14.21 -8.64
CA LEU A 283 -17.58 13.99 -9.76
C LEU A 283 -18.30 14.01 -11.09
N GLN A 284 -19.49 13.38 -11.17
CA GLN A 284 -20.33 13.43 -12.37
C GLN A 284 -20.62 14.87 -12.80
N ARG A 285 -21.04 15.73 -11.85
CA ARG A 285 -21.31 17.14 -12.16
C ARG A 285 -20.06 17.93 -12.52
N ARG A 286 -18.95 17.70 -11.80
CA ARG A 286 -17.68 18.42 -12.01
C ARG A 286 -17.05 18.13 -13.36
N TYR A 287 -17.11 16.88 -13.80
CA TYR A 287 -16.43 16.41 -15.02
C TYR A 287 -17.38 16.08 -16.17
N GLY A 288 -18.67 16.37 -16.04
CA GLY A 288 -19.65 16.05 -17.07
C GLY A 288 -19.78 14.55 -17.35
N LEU A 289 -19.52 13.70 -16.34
CA LEU A 289 -19.61 12.25 -16.53
C LEU A 289 -21.08 11.85 -16.69
N PRO A 290 -21.37 10.92 -17.61
CA PRO A 290 -22.74 10.45 -17.78
C PRO A 290 -23.26 9.81 -16.49
N ALA A 291 -24.46 10.21 -16.10
CA ALA A 291 -25.10 9.71 -14.89
C ALA A 291 -25.56 8.24 -15.04
N ASP A 292 -25.74 7.58 -13.91
CA ASP A 292 -26.36 6.24 -13.78
C ASP A 292 -25.67 5.12 -14.61
N ARG A 293 -24.33 5.22 -14.77
CA ARG A 293 -23.59 4.17 -15.52
C ARG A 293 -23.63 2.82 -14.81
N ALA A 294 -23.49 2.80 -13.50
CA ALA A 294 -23.62 1.58 -12.72
C ALA A 294 -25.06 1.04 -12.72
N GLY A 295 -26.06 1.92 -12.56
CA GLY A 295 -27.46 1.52 -12.58
C GLY A 295 -27.88 0.96 -13.94
N THR A 296 -27.45 1.57 -15.04
CA THR A 296 -27.76 1.06 -16.39
C THR A 296 -27.04 -0.26 -16.68
N TYR A 297 -25.76 -0.40 -16.27
CA TYR A 297 -25.06 -1.68 -16.33
C TYR A 297 -25.78 -2.75 -15.49
N GLY A 298 -26.15 -2.42 -14.25
CA GLY A 298 -26.83 -3.34 -13.33
C GLY A 298 -28.20 -3.85 -13.85
N LYS A 299 -28.83 -3.14 -14.78
CA LYS A 299 -30.06 -3.55 -15.47
C LYS A 299 -29.80 -4.35 -16.73
N SER A 300 -28.56 -4.36 -17.26
CA SER A 300 -28.18 -5.17 -18.41
C SER A 300 -28.07 -6.65 -18.04
N TYR A 301 -28.12 -7.52 -19.06
CA TYR A 301 -27.91 -8.95 -18.84
C TYR A 301 -26.60 -9.25 -18.14
N HIS A 302 -25.50 -8.62 -18.57
CA HIS A 302 -24.18 -8.80 -17.95
C HIS A 302 -24.16 -8.35 -16.49
N GLY A 303 -24.78 -7.23 -16.17
CA GLY A 303 -24.84 -6.71 -14.81
C GLY A 303 -25.71 -7.57 -13.89
N ILE A 304 -26.82 -8.10 -14.40
CA ILE A 304 -27.68 -9.05 -13.68
C ILE A 304 -26.91 -10.34 -13.41
N SER A 305 -26.30 -10.94 -14.43
CA SER A 305 -25.53 -12.18 -14.32
C SER A 305 -24.35 -12.04 -13.34
N ASN A 306 -23.59 -10.95 -13.45
CA ASN A 306 -22.49 -10.65 -12.53
C ASN A 306 -22.97 -10.49 -11.08
N ARG A 307 -24.10 -9.80 -10.86
CA ARG A 307 -24.69 -9.64 -9.52
C ARG A 307 -25.11 -10.96 -8.89
N PHE A 308 -25.53 -11.93 -9.68
CA PHE A 308 -25.84 -13.29 -9.23
C PHE A 308 -24.63 -14.22 -9.15
N GLY A 309 -23.41 -13.67 -9.29
CA GLY A 309 -22.16 -14.38 -9.04
C GLY A 309 -21.51 -15.03 -10.26
N ASP A 310 -22.01 -14.81 -11.47
CA ASP A 310 -21.31 -15.26 -12.67
C ASP A 310 -20.14 -14.33 -12.98
N ILE A 311 -18.95 -14.74 -12.55
CA ILE A 311 -17.69 -14.01 -12.76
C ILE A 311 -17.22 -14.00 -14.22
N ARG A 312 -17.82 -14.81 -15.10
CA ARG A 312 -17.54 -14.84 -16.55
C ARG A 312 -18.33 -13.77 -17.28
N ALA A 313 -19.42 -13.27 -16.69
CA ALA A 313 -20.20 -12.20 -17.27
C ALA A 313 -19.33 -10.96 -17.47
N ALA A 314 -19.49 -10.30 -18.62
CA ALA A 314 -18.73 -9.10 -18.93
C ALA A 314 -18.98 -8.01 -17.86
N ASN A 315 -17.91 -7.38 -17.39
CA ASN A 315 -17.93 -6.29 -16.42
C ASN A 315 -17.29 -5.02 -17.01
N CYS A 316 -17.14 -3.98 -16.21
CA CYS A 316 -16.57 -2.70 -16.66
C CYS A 316 -15.22 -2.89 -17.37
N ALA A 317 -14.30 -3.63 -16.75
CA ALA A 317 -12.95 -3.85 -17.30
C ALA A 317 -12.94 -4.77 -18.53
N THR A 318 -13.96 -5.63 -18.70
CA THR A 318 -14.06 -6.50 -19.87
C THR A 318 -14.31 -5.69 -21.14
N CYS A 319 -15.15 -4.66 -21.04
CA CYS A 319 -15.50 -3.79 -22.16
C CYS A 319 -14.55 -2.59 -22.30
N HIS A 320 -14.24 -1.91 -21.19
CA HIS A 320 -13.43 -0.69 -21.16
C HIS A 320 -11.92 -0.93 -21.04
N THR A 321 -11.49 -2.19 -20.93
CA THR A 321 -10.14 -2.59 -20.52
C THR A 321 -9.83 -2.21 -19.08
N ALA A 322 -8.69 -2.69 -18.54
CA ALA A 322 -8.29 -2.38 -17.15
C ALA A 322 -7.33 -1.20 -17.08
N HIS A 323 -6.30 -1.19 -17.93
CA HIS A 323 -5.20 -0.21 -17.85
C HIS A 323 -5.12 0.74 -19.05
N HIS A 324 -5.87 0.45 -20.13
CA HIS A 324 -5.91 1.29 -21.33
C HIS A 324 -7.32 1.87 -21.52
N ILE A 325 -7.81 2.56 -20.49
CA ILE A 325 -9.17 3.13 -20.49
C ILE A 325 -9.20 4.42 -21.29
N LEU A 326 -9.84 4.39 -22.46
CA LEU A 326 -9.98 5.53 -23.36
C LEU A 326 -11.45 5.93 -23.51
N PRO A 327 -11.75 7.20 -23.82
CA PRO A 327 -13.10 7.64 -24.17
C PRO A 327 -13.62 6.85 -25.38
N SER A 328 -14.92 6.56 -25.43
CA SER A 328 -15.51 5.84 -26.57
C SER A 328 -15.40 6.61 -27.92
N SER A 329 -15.16 7.91 -27.88
CA SER A 329 -14.85 8.74 -29.06
C SER A 329 -13.45 8.49 -29.61
N ASP A 330 -12.53 7.95 -28.85
CA ASP A 330 -11.18 7.63 -29.30
C ASP A 330 -11.21 6.36 -30.16
N ARG A 331 -10.61 6.41 -31.35
CA ARG A 331 -10.55 5.28 -32.29
C ARG A 331 -9.84 4.04 -31.74
N ALA A 332 -8.92 4.24 -30.78
CA ALA A 332 -8.20 3.16 -30.10
C ALA A 332 -8.99 2.54 -28.93
N SER A 333 -10.09 3.18 -28.52
CA SER A 333 -10.91 2.67 -27.41
C SER A 333 -11.56 1.34 -27.78
N SER A 334 -11.53 0.37 -26.86
CA SER A 334 -12.25 -0.89 -27.02
C SER A 334 -13.77 -0.69 -27.12
N THR A 335 -14.29 0.41 -26.57
CA THR A 335 -15.71 0.78 -26.62
C THR A 335 -16.05 1.77 -27.74
N ASN A 336 -15.09 2.08 -28.63
CA ASN A 336 -15.39 2.83 -29.85
C ASN A 336 -16.35 2.02 -30.73
N PRO A 337 -17.39 2.63 -31.36
CA PRO A 337 -18.32 1.93 -32.21
C PRO A 337 -17.67 1.02 -33.27
N GLY A 338 -16.56 1.46 -33.87
CA GLY A 338 -15.81 0.66 -34.85
C GLY A 338 -15.07 -0.56 -34.26
N ASN A 339 -14.93 -0.64 -32.93
CA ASN A 339 -14.24 -1.76 -32.27
C ASN A 339 -15.18 -2.72 -31.53
N LEU A 340 -16.48 -2.41 -31.44
CA LEU A 340 -17.43 -3.18 -30.63
C LEU A 340 -17.53 -4.64 -31.08
N GLN A 341 -17.52 -4.92 -32.39
CA GLN A 341 -17.52 -6.29 -32.90
C GLN A 341 -16.36 -7.11 -32.32
N ARG A 342 -15.16 -6.55 -32.36
CA ARG A 342 -13.94 -7.18 -31.75
C ARG A 342 -14.07 -7.33 -30.26
N THR A 343 -14.60 -6.32 -29.57
CA THR A 343 -14.74 -6.30 -28.11
C THR A 343 -15.77 -7.28 -27.61
N CYS A 344 -16.94 -7.34 -28.25
CA CYS A 344 -18.02 -8.28 -27.94
C CYS A 344 -17.71 -9.70 -28.44
N GLY A 345 -17.06 -9.82 -29.60
CA GLY A 345 -16.77 -11.09 -30.29
C GLY A 345 -15.55 -11.85 -29.79
N LYS A 346 -14.95 -11.45 -28.64
CA LYS A 346 -13.82 -12.16 -28.02
C LYS A 346 -14.18 -13.65 -27.80
N GLU A 347 -13.16 -14.50 -27.85
CA GLU A 347 -13.29 -15.91 -27.51
C GLU A 347 -13.89 -16.08 -26.11
N GLY A 348 -14.83 -17.01 -25.96
CA GLY A 348 -15.58 -17.22 -24.73
C GLY A 348 -16.73 -16.24 -24.48
N CYS A 349 -16.93 -15.25 -25.40
CA CYS A 349 -18.02 -14.28 -25.31
C CYS A 349 -18.99 -14.52 -26.49
N HIS A 350 -19.18 -13.55 -27.39
CA HIS A 350 -20.12 -13.61 -28.52
C HIS A 350 -19.40 -13.92 -29.85
N LYS A 351 -18.77 -15.08 -29.94
CA LYS A 351 -18.03 -15.50 -31.14
C LYS A 351 -18.90 -15.42 -32.42
N GLY A 352 -18.39 -14.79 -33.46
CA GLY A 352 -19.07 -14.70 -34.77
C GLY A 352 -20.20 -13.66 -34.84
N VAL A 353 -20.24 -12.71 -33.89
CA VAL A 353 -21.26 -11.64 -33.94
C VAL A 353 -21.10 -10.75 -35.17
N ALA A 354 -22.26 -10.38 -35.74
CA ALA A 354 -22.31 -9.44 -36.85
C ALA A 354 -21.89 -8.02 -36.44
N ASP A 355 -21.45 -7.21 -37.40
CA ASP A 355 -21.00 -5.83 -37.18
C ASP A 355 -21.99 -4.96 -36.40
N LYS A 356 -23.25 -5.21 -36.56
CA LYS A 356 -24.36 -4.48 -35.93
C LYS A 356 -24.70 -4.97 -34.51
N PHE A 357 -24.09 -6.04 -34.02
CA PHE A 357 -24.43 -6.60 -32.70
C PHE A 357 -24.20 -5.59 -31.56
N GLY A 358 -23.13 -4.76 -31.64
CA GLY A 358 -22.80 -3.77 -30.66
C GLY A 358 -23.60 -2.46 -30.70
N ILE A 359 -24.59 -2.34 -31.62
CA ILE A 359 -25.46 -1.14 -31.70
C ILE A 359 -26.35 -1.01 -30.44
N GLY A 360 -26.69 -2.15 -29.79
CA GLY A 360 -27.38 -2.16 -28.52
C GLY A 360 -26.47 -1.64 -27.42
N GLN A 361 -26.71 -0.42 -26.94
CA GLN A 361 -25.90 0.18 -25.86
C GLN A 361 -26.12 -0.57 -24.53
N VAL A 362 -25.05 -1.02 -23.88
CA VAL A 362 -25.11 -1.63 -22.54
C VAL A 362 -25.62 -0.63 -21.50
N HIS A 363 -25.32 0.64 -21.68
CA HIS A 363 -25.75 1.73 -20.80
C HIS A 363 -27.03 2.42 -21.32
N LEU A 364 -28.08 1.64 -21.57
CA LEU A 364 -29.38 2.17 -21.98
C LEU A 364 -30.13 2.73 -20.78
N ALA A 365 -30.50 4.00 -20.86
CA ALA A 365 -31.48 4.64 -20.01
C ALA A 365 -32.65 5.12 -20.88
N PRO A 366 -33.57 4.22 -21.33
CA PRO A 366 -34.64 4.62 -22.20
C PRO A 366 -35.56 5.61 -21.52
N THR A 367 -35.76 6.76 -22.19
CA THR A 367 -36.71 7.79 -21.77
C THR A 367 -37.85 7.86 -22.78
N ALA A 368 -38.98 8.44 -22.38
CA ALA A 368 -40.10 8.65 -23.27
C ALA A 368 -39.74 9.47 -24.53
N LYS A 369 -38.62 10.28 -24.47
CA LYS A 369 -38.14 11.07 -25.60
C LYS A 369 -37.10 10.35 -26.47
N SER A 370 -36.14 9.64 -25.85
CA SER A 370 -34.99 9.06 -26.58
C SER A 370 -35.26 7.66 -27.17
N GLU A 371 -36.01 6.84 -26.44
CA GLU A 371 -36.29 5.43 -26.78
C GLU A 371 -37.76 5.13 -26.48
N SER A 372 -38.66 5.89 -27.15
CA SER A 372 -40.08 5.92 -26.78
C SER A 372 -40.75 4.53 -26.83
N LEU A 373 -40.46 3.71 -27.84
CA LEU A 373 -41.07 2.36 -27.97
C LEU A 373 -40.61 1.46 -26.81
N VAL A 374 -39.31 1.38 -26.55
CA VAL A 374 -38.74 0.56 -25.45
C VAL A 374 -39.26 1.01 -24.09
N TYR A 375 -39.40 2.32 -23.89
CA TYR A 375 -39.95 2.90 -22.65
C TYR A 375 -41.39 2.49 -22.44
N TRP A 376 -42.26 2.68 -23.47
CA TRP A 376 -43.68 2.40 -23.36
C TRP A 376 -43.98 0.91 -23.24
N VAL A 377 -43.29 0.05 -24.00
CA VAL A 377 -43.39 -1.43 -23.86
C VAL A 377 -42.94 -1.83 -22.44
N GLY A 378 -41.84 -1.28 -21.93
CA GLY A 378 -41.39 -1.55 -20.56
C GLY A 378 -42.38 -1.08 -19.50
N LEU A 379 -43.03 0.07 -19.68
CA LEU A 379 -44.08 0.56 -18.79
C LEU A 379 -45.32 -0.37 -18.82
N LEU A 380 -45.78 -0.73 -20.01
CA LEU A 380 -46.90 -1.66 -20.16
C LEU A 380 -46.66 -2.99 -19.45
N TYR A 381 -45.44 -3.55 -19.62
CA TYR A 381 -45.04 -4.80 -18.95
C TYR A 381 -45.03 -4.69 -17.43
N LYS A 382 -44.54 -3.56 -16.88
CA LYS A 382 -44.58 -3.31 -15.45
C LYS A 382 -45.98 -3.22 -14.91
N LEU A 383 -46.87 -2.49 -15.60
CA LEU A 383 -48.28 -2.37 -15.22
C LEU A 383 -48.99 -3.73 -15.25
N MET A 384 -48.71 -4.53 -16.26
CA MET A 384 -49.26 -5.90 -16.38
C MET A 384 -48.82 -6.79 -15.22
N VAL A 385 -47.51 -6.78 -14.88
CA VAL A 385 -46.97 -7.57 -13.73
C VAL A 385 -47.58 -7.11 -12.41
N ILE A 386 -47.64 -5.78 -12.18
CA ILE A 386 -48.28 -5.23 -10.99
C ILE A 386 -49.75 -5.65 -10.93
N GLY A 387 -50.48 -5.57 -12.01
CA GLY A 387 -51.90 -5.99 -12.07
C GLY A 387 -52.09 -7.47 -11.73
N VAL A 388 -51.25 -8.34 -12.25
CA VAL A 388 -51.29 -9.77 -11.97
C VAL A 388 -50.97 -10.06 -10.48
N VAL A 389 -49.92 -9.45 -9.96
CA VAL A 389 -49.55 -9.61 -8.53
C VAL A 389 -50.66 -9.08 -7.62
N ALA A 390 -51.21 -7.91 -7.93
CA ALA A 390 -52.30 -7.32 -7.15
C ALA A 390 -53.55 -8.24 -7.18
N PHE A 391 -53.91 -8.77 -8.34
CA PHE A 391 -55.02 -9.72 -8.45
C PHE A 391 -54.81 -10.94 -7.57
N PHE A 392 -53.65 -11.58 -7.59
CA PHE A 392 -53.35 -12.70 -6.71
C PHE A 392 -53.37 -12.33 -5.21
N CYS A 393 -52.80 -11.19 -4.85
CA CYS A 393 -52.82 -10.71 -3.49
C CYS A 393 -54.28 -10.51 -2.97
N VAL A 394 -55.11 -9.86 -3.79
CA VAL A 394 -56.53 -9.67 -3.45
C VAL A 394 -57.24 -11.01 -3.37
N SER A 395 -57.06 -11.91 -4.32
CA SER A 395 -57.68 -13.23 -4.31
C SER A 395 -57.31 -14.04 -3.05
N ILE A 396 -56.03 -14.04 -2.68
CA ILE A 396 -55.56 -14.72 -1.46
C ILE A 396 -56.17 -14.08 -0.22
N ALA A 397 -56.18 -12.74 -0.13
CA ALA A 397 -56.80 -12.04 1.00
C ALA A 397 -58.27 -12.38 1.15
N LEU A 398 -59.01 -12.41 0.06
CA LEU A 398 -60.46 -12.80 0.09
C LEU A 398 -60.65 -14.27 0.51
N ASP A 399 -59.83 -15.20 -0.01
CA ASP A 399 -59.90 -16.60 0.42
C ASP A 399 -59.57 -16.78 1.94
N VAL A 400 -58.52 -16.13 2.42
CA VAL A 400 -58.16 -16.14 3.84
C VAL A 400 -59.29 -15.55 4.69
N THR A 401 -59.83 -14.41 4.30
CA THR A 401 -60.96 -13.78 4.98
C THR A 401 -62.18 -14.70 5.03
N LYS A 402 -62.55 -15.30 3.88
CA LYS A 402 -63.63 -16.29 3.81
C LYS A 402 -63.41 -17.45 4.79
N ARG A 403 -62.21 -18.01 4.81
CA ARG A 403 -61.88 -19.13 5.73
C ARG A 403 -61.95 -18.74 7.19
N ILE A 404 -61.51 -17.50 7.57
CA ILE A 404 -61.61 -16.98 8.92
C ILE A 404 -63.09 -16.83 9.31
N VAL A 405 -63.91 -16.18 8.47
CA VAL A 405 -65.36 -16.00 8.71
C VAL A 405 -66.04 -17.35 8.87
N LEU A 406 -65.81 -18.29 8.00
CA LEU A 406 -66.40 -19.66 8.09
C LEU A 406 -66.02 -20.37 9.40
N ARG A 407 -64.77 -20.23 9.89
CA ARG A 407 -64.34 -20.81 11.16
C ARG A 407 -65.02 -20.16 12.34
N LEU A 408 -65.21 -18.84 12.31
CA LEU A 408 -65.88 -18.10 13.36
C LEU A 408 -67.38 -18.40 13.42
N THR A 409 -68.02 -18.59 12.26
CA THR A 409 -69.45 -18.92 12.19
C THR A 409 -69.75 -20.37 12.52
N SER A 410 -68.87 -21.32 12.15
CA SER A 410 -69.06 -22.75 12.46
C SER A 410 -68.65 -23.16 13.87
N GLY A 411 -67.92 -22.30 14.62
CA GLY A 411 -67.59 -22.53 16.02
C GLY A 411 -68.65 -22.11 17.03
N GLY A 412 -69.79 -21.57 16.56
CA GLY A 412 -70.93 -21.14 17.37
C GLY A 412 -72.00 -22.16 17.65
N ASP A 413 -71.93 -23.36 17.06
CA ASP A 413 -73.06 -24.36 17.13
C ASP A 413 -72.72 -25.58 18.00
N SER A 414 -71.78 -25.44 18.91
CA SER A 414 -71.49 -26.48 19.92
C SER A 414 -71.59 -25.92 21.39
N ARG A 415 -72.79 -25.53 21.76
CA ARG A 415 -73.16 -25.41 23.15
C ARG A 415 -74.57 -25.94 23.33
#